data_867075f59fb9ce5f1bd56aaffccc5c32
#
_entry.id   867075f59fb9ce5f1bd56aaffccc5c32
#
_cell.length_a   1.000
_cell.length_b   1.000
_cell.length_c   1.000
_cell.angle_alpha   90.00
_cell.angle_beta   90.00
_cell.angle_gamma   90.00
#
_symmetry.space_group_name_H-M   'P 1'
#
loop_
_entity.id
_entity.type
_entity.pdbx_description
1 polymer ?
#
loop_
_entity_poly.entity_id
_entity_poly.type
_entity_poly.pdbx_seq_one_letter_code
_entity_poly.pdbx_strand_id
1 'polypeptide(L)'
;MKSKKNVLTHFNDKNTRVLIRALLVGFFALDRQAQAQSILAPGPQPPTETPPAMQQANEMDVFATVPQTEAEPLKWGPLTLRPHPYYQFLDADGLQSGTNNSVHSVIQTISAGVLLQVGSHWALDYSPLWLFYSNREFSNTFGQTASLMGGTSYKDWALGLSQSYSDTSSPTAATASQTRTTSYATALNGSYAMNSKMSLDLTLNQQFESADQFSSYNEWSTLDWLNYQFWPRFSASLGMGGGYVNESSSPDITFQQFQGRILWRASDKISLQLAGGVEVLQFLSGGAAPLVNPIFGATIQYQPFEQTRFSVTGSRTVSSSYLQNQVTENTGVTADLNQRLLGKLFLDLSGGYQLVKYVSSVNTSSSSRQDDLYTFNAQLSRAFLKRGTIAVLYQLSEDNSSQAGYSFTSHQVGFQISYTY
;
A
#
# COMPACT_ATOMS: atom_id res chain seq x y z
N MET A 1 -7.09 53.15 -35.76
CA MET A 1 -7.00 52.75 -34.34
C MET A 1 -8.12 51.79 -34.04
N LYS A 2 -7.80 50.48 -33.99
CA LYS A 2 -8.74 49.42 -33.57
C LYS A 2 -8.06 48.66 -32.46
N SER A 3 -8.66 48.75 -31.28
CA SER A 3 -8.29 48.05 -30.05
C SER A 3 -8.55 46.55 -30.20
N LYS A 4 -7.48 45.73 -29.99
CA LYS A 4 -7.60 44.27 -29.82
C LYS A 4 -8.01 43.97 -28.40
N LYS A 5 -9.21 43.43 -28.19
CA LYS A 5 -9.65 42.82 -26.93
C LYS A 5 -8.95 41.48 -26.76
N ASN A 6 -8.21 41.36 -25.68
CA ASN A 6 -7.69 40.07 -25.15
C ASN A 6 -8.86 39.25 -24.61
N VAL A 7 -9.11 38.10 -25.22
CA VAL A 7 -10.01 37.07 -24.70
C VAL A 7 -9.16 36.15 -23.78
N LEU A 8 -9.18 36.44 -22.50
CA LEU A 8 -8.72 35.50 -21.47
C LEU A 8 -9.81 34.42 -21.32
N THR A 9 -9.53 33.24 -21.85
CA THR A 9 -10.36 32.06 -21.61
C THR A 9 -10.23 31.65 -20.13
N HIS A 10 -11.32 31.85 -19.39
CA HIS A 10 -11.53 31.22 -18.08
C HIS A 10 -11.53 29.68 -18.24
N PHE A 11 -10.44 29.03 -17.90
CA PHE A 11 -10.43 27.59 -17.68
C PHE A 11 -11.26 27.29 -16.43
N ASN A 12 -12.30 26.52 -16.63
CA ASN A 12 -13.34 26.24 -15.64
C ASN A 12 -12.79 25.30 -14.55
N ASP A 13 -12.52 25.86 -13.40
CA ASP A 13 -11.97 25.22 -12.17
C ASP A 13 -12.83 24.03 -11.64
N LYS A 14 -14.00 23.80 -12.19
CA LYS A 14 -14.90 22.72 -11.79
C LYS A 14 -14.45 21.34 -12.26
N ASN A 15 -13.82 21.22 -13.43
CA ASN A 15 -13.41 19.93 -13.98
C ASN A 15 -12.18 19.35 -13.25
N THR A 16 -11.28 20.21 -12.80
CA THR A 16 -10.09 19.81 -12.02
C THR A 16 -10.49 19.23 -10.65
N ARG A 17 -11.54 19.77 -10.03
CA ARG A 17 -12.03 19.26 -8.73
C ARG A 17 -12.78 17.92 -8.83
N VAL A 18 -13.40 17.64 -9.97
CA VAL A 18 -14.04 16.33 -10.23
C VAL A 18 -13.00 15.26 -10.50
N LEU A 19 -11.92 15.57 -11.22
CA LEU A 19 -10.80 14.68 -11.51
C LEU A 19 -10.08 14.25 -10.22
N ILE A 20 -9.82 15.18 -9.31
CA ILE A 20 -9.19 14.91 -8.00
C ILE A 20 -10.06 14.00 -7.13
N ARG A 21 -11.39 14.15 -7.21
CA ARG A 21 -12.33 13.32 -6.44
C ARG A 21 -12.51 11.92 -7.03
N ALA A 22 -12.43 11.75 -8.33
CA ALA A 22 -12.56 10.46 -9.00
C ALA A 22 -11.30 9.57 -8.77
N LEU A 23 -10.11 10.16 -8.78
CA LEU A 23 -8.86 9.45 -8.47
C LEU A 23 -8.79 8.97 -7.01
N LEU A 24 -9.32 9.73 -6.06
CA LEU A 24 -9.39 9.33 -4.64
C LEU A 24 -10.21 8.05 -4.41
N VAL A 25 -11.17 7.76 -5.25
CA VAL A 25 -12.10 6.63 -5.10
C VAL A 25 -11.53 5.33 -5.66
N GLY A 26 -10.73 5.37 -6.72
CA GLY A 26 -10.14 4.18 -7.36
C GLY A 26 -9.04 3.49 -6.55
N PHE A 27 -8.34 4.21 -5.69
CA PHE A 27 -7.18 3.70 -4.97
C PHE A 27 -7.49 2.75 -3.80
N PHE A 28 -8.72 2.77 -3.26
CA PHE A 28 -9.08 1.88 -2.15
C PHE A 28 -9.30 0.40 -2.55
N ALA A 29 -9.38 0.09 -3.82
CA ALA A 29 -9.45 -1.29 -4.30
C ALA A 29 -8.06 -1.96 -4.35
N LEU A 30 -6.97 -1.20 -4.41
CA LEU A 30 -5.59 -1.71 -4.51
C LEU A 30 -4.99 -2.15 -3.17
N ASP A 31 -5.57 -1.71 -2.04
CA ASP A 31 -5.01 -1.92 -0.71
C ASP A 31 -5.28 -3.33 -0.12
N ARG A 32 -5.86 -4.22 -0.92
CA ARG A 32 -6.25 -5.54 -0.44
C ARG A 32 -5.10 -6.47 -0.05
N GLN A 33 -3.90 -6.26 -0.52
CA GLN A 33 -2.95 -7.36 -0.54
C GLN A 33 -1.54 -7.07 -0.04
N ALA A 34 -1.09 -5.85 -0.04
CA ALA A 34 0.28 -5.54 0.41
C ALA A 34 0.48 -5.70 1.92
N GLN A 35 -0.61 -5.73 2.71
CA GLN A 35 -0.51 -5.75 4.16
C GLN A 35 -0.48 -7.13 4.80
N ALA A 36 -0.92 -8.17 4.11
CA ALA A 36 -1.19 -9.45 4.80
C ALA A 36 0.03 -10.32 5.06
N GLN A 37 1.15 -10.12 4.40
CA GLN A 37 2.22 -11.11 4.42
C GLN A 37 3.63 -10.60 4.71
N SER A 38 3.90 -9.33 4.64
CA SER A 38 5.21 -8.78 5.02
C SER A 38 5.16 -8.23 6.44
N ILE A 39 5.14 -9.12 7.38
CA ILE A 39 4.93 -8.83 8.80
C ILE A 39 6.25 -8.60 9.55
N LEU A 40 7.32 -9.10 9.08
CA LEU A 40 8.64 -8.61 9.46
C LEU A 40 8.84 -7.30 8.71
N ALA A 41 9.02 -6.23 9.44
CA ALA A 41 9.12 -4.85 9.00
C ALA A 41 9.29 -4.74 7.49
N PRO A 42 8.39 -4.10 6.76
CA PRO A 42 8.53 -4.02 5.32
C PRO A 42 9.98 -3.65 5.06
N GLY A 43 10.68 -4.48 4.31
CA GLY A 43 12.03 -4.13 3.89
C GLY A 43 11.94 -2.70 3.39
N PRO A 44 12.91 -1.82 3.63
CA PRO A 44 12.77 -0.41 3.35
C PRO A 44 12.24 -0.24 1.93
N GLN A 45 10.99 0.16 1.82
CA GLN A 45 10.49 0.61 0.54
C GLN A 45 11.27 1.88 0.24
N PRO A 46 11.95 1.94 -0.89
CA PRO A 46 12.58 3.18 -1.30
C PRO A 46 11.48 4.25 -1.33
N PRO A 47 11.78 5.50 -0.93
CA PRO A 47 10.81 6.57 -0.94
C PRO A 47 10.26 6.71 -2.37
N THR A 48 9.04 6.23 -2.59
CA THR A 48 8.33 6.37 -3.85
C THR A 48 7.78 7.78 -3.89
N GLU A 49 8.46 8.69 -4.56
CA GLU A 49 7.91 10.02 -4.83
C GLU A 49 6.77 9.87 -5.85
N THR A 50 5.55 9.98 -5.38
CA THR A 50 4.37 10.05 -6.24
C THR A 50 4.33 11.41 -6.94
N PRO A 51 4.00 11.49 -8.23
CA PRO A 51 3.84 12.77 -8.92
C PRO A 51 2.87 13.70 -8.19
N PRO A 52 3.08 15.03 -8.20
CA PRO A 52 2.25 15.99 -7.45
C PRO A 52 0.75 15.89 -7.69
N ALA A 53 0.34 15.48 -8.89
CA ALA A 53 -1.07 15.27 -9.23
C ALA A 53 -1.68 14.02 -8.55
N MET A 54 -0.85 13.08 -8.09
CA MET A 54 -1.25 11.85 -7.41
C MET A 54 -0.97 11.88 -5.90
N GLN A 55 -0.15 12.82 -5.41
CA GLN A 55 0.14 12.98 -3.97
C GLN A 55 -1.11 13.26 -3.13
N GLN A 56 -2.17 13.80 -3.72
CA GLN A 56 -3.45 13.98 -3.02
C GLN A 56 -4.28 12.70 -2.90
N ALA A 57 -3.91 11.63 -3.59
CA ALA A 57 -4.60 10.34 -3.55
C ALA A 57 -3.96 9.34 -2.57
N ASN A 58 -2.66 9.45 -2.32
CA ASN A 58 -1.91 8.60 -1.39
C ASN A 58 -1.68 9.31 -0.05
N GLU A 59 -2.75 9.56 0.71
CA GLU A 59 -2.60 10.05 2.08
C GLU A 59 -2.18 8.94 3.09
N MET A 60 -1.78 7.78 2.61
CA MET A 60 -1.15 6.72 3.44
C MET A 60 0.36 6.60 3.20
N ASP A 61 1.04 7.68 2.85
CA ASP A 61 2.49 7.67 2.94
C ASP A 61 2.88 7.70 4.42
N VAL A 62 3.27 6.55 4.94
CA VAL A 62 3.81 6.33 6.30
C VAL A 62 5.10 7.15 6.52
N PHE A 63 5.62 7.74 5.48
CA PHE A 63 6.76 8.65 5.54
C PHE A 63 6.25 10.09 5.49
N ALA A 64 6.28 10.77 6.63
CA ALA A 64 6.06 12.21 6.66
C ALA A 64 6.90 12.84 5.58
N THR A 65 6.26 13.38 4.58
CA THR A 65 6.94 14.14 3.54
C THR A 65 7.55 15.36 4.20
N VAL A 66 8.84 15.24 4.52
CA VAL A 66 9.64 16.41 4.86
C VAL A 66 9.47 17.38 3.70
N PRO A 67 8.99 18.60 3.89
CA PRO A 67 8.83 19.57 2.80
C PRO A 67 10.17 19.74 2.12
N GLN A 68 10.36 19.07 0.99
CA GLN A 68 11.55 19.23 0.19
C GLN A 68 11.41 20.54 -0.55
N THR A 69 12.41 21.39 -0.44
CA THR A 69 12.48 22.58 -1.27
C THR A 69 12.56 22.09 -2.71
N GLU A 70 11.59 22.48 -3.55
CA GLU A 70 11.54 22.07 -4.96
C GLU A 70 12.90 22.36 -5.62
N ALA A 71 13.67 21.31 -5.77
CA ALA A 71 14.89 21.35 -6.52
C ALA A 71 14.53 21.28 -8.00
N GLU A 72 15.19 22.06 -8.84
CA GLU A 72 14.99 21.92 -10.28
C GLU A 72 15.43 20.51 -10.71
N PRO A 73 14.49 19.67 -11.19
CA PRO A 73 14.83 18.32 -11.65
C PRO A 73 15.66 18.39 -12.92
N LEU A 74 16.36 17.31 -13.23
CA LEU A 74 17.06 17.19 -14.52
C LEU A 74 16.00 17.11 -15.63
N LYS A 75 15.85 18.20 -16.39
CA LYS A 75 14.85 18.29 -17.48
C LYS A 75 15.51 18.05 -18.82
N TRP A 76 14.92 17.16 -19.60
CA TRP A 76 15.31 16.89 -20.96
C TRP A 76 14.08 16.86 -21.89
N GLY A 77 13.69 18.03 -22.39
CA GLY A 77 12.43 18.20 -23.11
C GLY A 77 11.22 17.89 -22.22
N PRO A 78 10.33 16.96 -22.61
CA PRO A 78 9.18 16.55 -21.79
C PRO A 78 9.55 15.60 -20.64
N LEU A 79 10.81 15.16 -20.57
CA LEU A 79 11.29 14.24 -19.55
C LEU A 79 11.85 14.99 -18.35
N THR A 80 11.46 14.53 -17.16
CA THR A 80 12.02 15.01 -15.89
C THR A 80 12.57 13.80 -15.15
N LEU A 81 13.84 13.86 -14.79
CA LEU A 81 14.55 12.77 -14.12
C LEU A 81 14.95 13.21 -12.72
N ARG A 82 14.61 12.39 -11.72
CA ARG A 82 14.94 12.62 -10.30
C ARG A 82 15.60 11.38 -9.71
N PRO A 83 16.92 11.32 -9.63
CA PRO A 83 17.61 10.27 -8.88
C PRO A 83 17.32 10.39 -7.39
N HIS A 84 17.07 9.26 -6.73
CA HIS A 84 16.82 9.21 -5.30
C HIS A 84 17.57 8.03 -4.64
N PRO A 85 18.86 8.20 -4.36
CA PRO A 85 19.62 7.21 -3.62
C PRO A 85 19.16 7.14 -2.16
N TYR A 86 19.23 5.93 -1.62
CA TYR A 86 18.79 5.60 -0.28
C TYR A 86 19.79 4.65 0.38
N TYR A 87 20.08 4.86 1.66
CA TYR A 87 20.84 3.96 2.51
C TYR A 87 20.14 3.79 3.85
N GLN A 88 20.06 2.55 4.33
CA GLN A 88 19.54 2.24 5.65
C GLN A 88 20.49 1.26 6.35
N PHE A 89 20.64 1.46 7.64
CA PHE A 89 21.31 0.58 8.56
C PHE A 89 20.33 0.20 9.67
N LEU A 90 20.18 -1.09 9.93
CA LEU A 90 19.37 -1.65 10.99
C LEU A 90 20.19 -2.63 11.79
N ASP A 91 20.18 -2.49 13.10
CA ASP A 91 20.60 -3.51 14.07
C ASP A 91 19.32 -4.23 14.52
N ALA A 92 19.18 -5.48 14.12
CA ALA A 92 17.95 -6.26 14.24
C ALA A 92 18.17 -7.49 15.10
N ASP A 93 17.44 -7.58 16.19
CA ASP A 93 17.39 -8.75 17.06
C ASP A 93 16.06 -9.48 16.92
N GLY A 94 16.06 -10.80 17.04
CA GLY A 94 14.86 -11.62 16.94
C GLY A 94 14.35 -11.88 15.51
N LEU A 95 15.19 -11.76 14.49
CA LEU A 95 14.82 -12.10 13.13
C LEU A 95 14.61 -13.61 12.96
N GLN A 96 13.48 -14.01 12.38
CA GLN A 96 13.23 -15.43 12.10
C GLN A 96 14.07 -15.92 10.92
N SER A 97 14.84 -16.97 11.16
CA SER A 97 15.63 -17.71 10.17
C SER A 97 15.16 -19.16 9.98
N GLY A 98 14.10 -19.53 10.67
CA GLY A 98 13.45 -20.84 10.65
C GLY A 98 12.41 -20.95 11.75
N THR A 99 11.62 -22.03 11.75
CA THR A 99 10.70 -22.34 12.84
C THR A 99 11.49 -22.55 14.15
N ASN A 100 11.08 -21.87 15.23
CA ASN A 100 11.77 -21.85 16.52
C ASN A 100 13.22 -21.28 16.48
N ASN A 101 13.62 -20.63 15.42
CA ASN A 101 14.94 -20.04 15.30
C ASN A 101 14.88 -18.56 15.01
N SER A 102 15.32 -17.76 15.96
CA SER A 102 15.45 -16.31 15.80
C SER A 102 16.88 -15.89 16.08
N VAL A 103 17.39 -14.99 15.28
CA VAL A 103 18.79 -14.59 15.31
C VAL A 103 18.95 -13.08 15.24
N HIS A 104 20.08 -12.61 15.71
CA HIS A 104 20.53 -11.24 15.53
C HIS A 104 21.22 -11.06 14.18
N SER A 105 20.95 -9.96 13.48
CA SER A 105 21.67 -9.57 12.27
C SER A 105 21.67 -8.06 12.07
N VAL A 106 22.78 -7.53 11.63
CA VAL A 106 22.84 -6.19 11.07
C VAL A 106 22.37 -6.27 9.62
N ILE A 107 21.43 -5.41 9.25
CA ILE A 107 20.88 -5.30 7.89
C ILE A 107 21.33 -3.97 7.31
N GLN A 108 21.96 -4.00 6.15
CA GLN A 108 22.28 -2.80 5.39
C GLN A 108 21.55 -2.85 4.06
N THR A 109 20.87 -1.77 3.74
CA THR A 109 20.14 -1.62 2.49
C THR A 109 20.67 -0.44 1.72
N ILE A 110 20.98 -0.66 0.45
CA ILE A 110 21.41 0.38 -0.50
C ILE A 110 20.44 0.36 -1.66
N SER A 111 19.96 1.52 -2.06
CA SER A 111 19.16 1.69 -3.27
C SER A 111 19.65 2.88 -4.07
N ALA A 112 19.58 2.78 -5.39
CA ALA A 112 19.89 3.86 -6.33
C ALA A 112 18.68 4.09 -7.26
N GLY A 113 17.58 4.59 -6.68
CA GLY A 113 16.33 4.79 -7.39
C GLY A 113 16.37 5.96 -8.37
N VAL A 114 15.50 5.90 -9.37
CA VAL A 114 15.29 6.95 -10.37
C VAL A 114 13.82 7.09 -10.68
N LEU A 115 13.28 8.29 -10.45
CA LEU A 115 11.94 8.67 -10.89
C LEU A 115 12.03 9.40 -12.22
N LEU A 116 11.36 8.87 -13.24
CA LEU A 116 11.21 9.44 -14.56
C LEU A 116 9.77 9.94 -14.74
N GLN A 117 9.60 11.23 -14.97
CA GLN A 117 8.31 11.84 -15.30
C GLN A 117 8.25 12.20 -16.78
N VAL A 118 7.18 11.84 -17.46
CA VAL A 118 6.93 12.12 -18.87
C VAL A 118 5.75 13.06 -18.99
N GLY A 119 6.03 14.32 -19.29
CA GLY A 119 5.01 15.38 -19.24
C GLY A 119 4.42 15.52 -17.83
N SER A 120 3.09 15.74 -17.76
CA SER A 120 2.34 15.89 -16.50
C SER A 120 1.48 14.67 -16.14
N HIS A 121 1.54 13.59 -16.91
CA HIS A 121 0.56 12.51 -16.85
C HIS A 121 1.15 11.15 -16.53
N TRP A 122 2.45 10.96 -16.72
CA TRP A 122 3.10 9.67 -16.57
C TRP A 122 4.33 9.76 -15.67
N ALA A 123 4.47 8.80 -14.78
CA ALA A 123 5.64 8.65 -13.93
C ALA A 123 6.05 7.18 -13.89
N LEU A 124 7.34 6.93 -14.00
CA LEU A 124 7.98 5.63 -13.84
C LEU A 124 9.06 5.77 -12.76
N ASP A 125 8.92 5.03 -11.69
CA ASP A 125 9.94 4.86 -10.67
C ASP A 125 10.61 3.51 -10.81
N TYR A 126 11.92 3.47 -10.71
CA TYR A 126 12.68 2.22 -10.68
C TYR A 126 13.74 2.29 -9.60
N SER A 127 13.72 1.33 -8.69
CA SER A 127 14.58 1.27 -7.52
C SER A 127 15.20 -0.11 -7.35
N PRO A 128 16.45 -0.30 -7.83
CA PRO A 128 17.26 -1.46 -7.49
C PRO A 128 17.64 -1.42 -6.01
N LEU A 129 17.72 -2.58 -5.37
CA LEU A 129 17.88 -2.73 -3.94
C LEU A 129 18.91 -3.80 -3.62
N TRP A 130 19.92 -3.48 -2.85
CA TRP A 130 20.91 -4.43 -2.33
C TRP A 130 20.74 -4.54 -0.82
N LEU A 131 20.49 -5.77 -0.34
CA LEU A 131 20.39 -6.09 1.08
C LEU A 131 21.58 -6.95 1.50
N PHE A 132 22.24 -6.53 2.55
CA PHE A 132 23.39 -7.22 3.15
C PHE A 132 23.05 -7.57 4.59
N TYR A 133 23.19 -8.85 4.92
CA TYR A 133 22.98 -9.37 6.24
C TYR A 133 24.33 -9.77 6.86
N SER A 134 24.58 -9.40 8.11
CA SER A 134 25.80 -9.80 8.83
C SER A 134 25.76 -11.26 9.29
N ASN A 135 24.56 -11.79 9.53
CA ASN A 135 24.36 -13.17 9.93
C ASN A 135 24.27 -14.08 8.70
N ARG A 136 25.02 -15.19 8.72
CA ARG A 136 25.11 -16.13 7.58
C ARG A 136 23.86 -17.00 7.38
N GLU A 137 22.94 -16.99 8.33
CA GLU A 137 21.64 -17.66 8.14
C GLU A 137 20.76 -16.95 7.11
N PHE A 138 21.07 -15.69 6.82
CA PHE A 138 20.43 -14.93 5.75
C PHE A 138 21.39 -14.73 4.58
N SER A 139 20.87 -14.89 3.39
CA SER A 139 21.60 -14.59 2.15
C SER A 139 21.56 -13.10 1.86
N ASN A 140 22.67 -12.55 1.38
CA ASN A 140 22.67 -11.23 0.76
C ASN A 140 21.88 -11.29 -0.53
N THR A 141 21.03 -10.30 -0.78
CA THR A 141 20.12 -10.35 -1.91
C THR A 141 20.16 -9.06 -2.71
N PHE A 142 19.87 -9.22 -4.00
CA PHE A 142 19.54 -8.15 -4.89
C PHE A 142 18.06 -8.21 -5.20
N GLY A 143 17.36 -7.13 -4.96
CA GLY A 143 15.96 -6.95 -5.29
C GLY A 143 15.76 -5.75 -6.20
N GLN A 144 14.57 -5.57 -6.68
CA GLN A 144 14.20 -4.41 -7.48
C GLN A 144 12.71 -4.13 -7.38
N THR A 145 12.37 -2.85 -7.41
CA THR A 145 10.99 -2.40 -7.52
C THR A 145 10.85 -1.47 -8.72
N ALA A 146 9.71 -1.55 -9.38
CA ALA A 146 9.35 -0.61 -10.43
C ALA A 146 7.88 -0.26 -10.31
N SER A 147 7.53 1.01 -10.51
CA SER A 147 6.15 1.45 -10.56
C SER A 147 5.94 2.41 -11.73
N LEU A 148 4.93 2.14 -12.52
CA LEU A 148 4.46 3.01 -13.61
C LEU A 148 3.07 3.50 -13.24
N MET A 149 2.87 4.80 -13.24
CA MET A 149 1.58 5.42 -13.01
C MET A 149 1.29 6.44 -14.09
N GLY A 150 0.05 6.49 -14.51
CA GLY A 150 -0.36 7.50 -15.46
C GLY A 150 -1.86 7.59 -15.62
N GLY A 151 -2.30 8.67 -16.24
CA GLY A 151 -3.72 8.87 -16.47
C GLY A 151 -4.00 9.98 -17.48
N THR A 152 -5.23 9.98 -17.96
CA THR A 152 -5.72 10.98 -18.89
C THR A 152 -7.20 11.25 -18.64
N SER A 153 -7.69 12.37 -19.13
CA SER A 153 -9.12 12.67 -19.10
C SER A 153 -9.64 12.90 -20.51
N TYR A 154 -10.81 12.36 -20.79
CA TYR A 154 -11.50 12.57 -22.05
C TYR A 154 -12.99 12.82 -21.79
N LYS A 155 -13.46 14.02 -22.06
CA LYS A 155 -14.84 14.48 -21.74
C LYS A 155 -15.14 14.25 -20.26
N ASP A 156 -16.13 13.41 -19.98
CA ASP A 156 -16.61 13.07 -18.63
C ASP A 156 -15.89 11.85 -18.04
N TRP A 157 -14.90 11.29 -18.75
CA TRP A 157 -14.09 10.18 -18.30
C TRP A 157 -12.75 10.64 -17.74
N ALA A 158 -12.38 10.08 -16.61
CA ALA A 158 -11.00 10.06 -16.10
C ALA A 158 -10.50 8.62 -16.15
N LEU A 159 -9.36 8.40 -16.80
CA LEU A 159 -8.76 7.08 -16.99
C LEU A 159 -7.39 7.04 -16.32
N GLY A 160 -7.10 5.99 -15.60
CA GLY A 160 -5.83 5.75 -14.92
C GLY A 160 -5.30 4.36 -15.18
N LEU A 161 -3.98 4.25 -15.21
CA LEU A 161 -3.23 3.01 -15.23
C LEU A 161 -2.20 3.06 -14.11
N SER A 162 -2.12 2.02 -13.30
CA SER A 162 -0.96 1.77 -12.46
C SER A 162 -0.45 0.34 -12.71
N GLN A 163 0.88 0.21 -12.72
CA GLN A 163 1.57 -1.04 -12.83
C GLN A 163 2.69 -1.04 -11.81
N SER A 164 2.76 -2.04 -10.95
CA SER A 164 3.88 -2.25 -10.03
C SER A 164 4.53 -3.60 -10.26
N TYR A 165 5.82 -3.63 -9.99
CA TYR A 165 6.65 -4.82 -9.96
C TYR A 165 7.52 -4.76 -8.73
N SER A 166 7.62 -5.85 -7.99
CA SER A 166 8.53 -6.00 -6.87
C SER A 166 9.15 -7.39 -6.87
N ASP A 167 10.45 -7.44 -6.68
CA ASP A 167 11.21 -8.67 -6.48
C ASP A 167 12.13 -8.42 -5.28
N THR A 168 11.80 -9.02 -4.15
CA THR A 168 12.48 -8.79 -2.89
C THR A 168 12.67 -10.10 -2.14
N SER A 169 13.65 -10.15 -1.24
CA SER A 169 13.87 -11.31 -0.39
C SER A 169 14.12 -10.84 1.04
N SER A 170 13.21 -11.19 1.92
CA SER A 170 13.27 -10.82 3.33
C SER A 170 12.68 -11.92 4.23
N PRO A 171 13.03 -11.95 5.52
CA PRO A 171 12.34 -12.80 6.49
C PRO A 171 10.85 -12.45 6.56
N THR A 172 9.97 -13.45 6.52
CA THR A 172 8.51 -13.28 6.60
C THR A 172 7.90 -14.15 7.69
N ALA A 173 6.94 -13.63 8.45
CA ALA A 173 6.26 -14.36 9.50
C ALA A 173 5.46 -15.56 8.97
N ALA A 174 4.86 -15.42 7.77
CA ALA A 174 4.07 -16.49 7.17
C ALA A 174 4.87 -17.78 6.96
N THR A 175 6.15 -17.65 6.54
CA THR A 175 7.04 -18.77 6.23
C THR A 175 8.08 -19.04 7.32
N ALA A 176 8.21 -18.14 8.30
CA ALA A 176 9.24 -18.13 9.34
C ALA A 176 10.69 -18.19 8.78
N SER A 177 10.91 -17.70 7.56
CA SER A 177 12.22 -17.79 6.89
C SER A 177 12.39 -16.65 5.89
N GLN A 178 13.64 -16.44 5.45
CA GLN A 178 13.92 -15.54 4.35
C GLN A 178 13.33 -16.11 3.07
N THR A 179 12.35 -15.42 2.51
CA THR A 179 11.62 -15.85 1.32
C THR A 179 11.74 -14.78 0.23
N ARG A 180 12.09 -15.20 -0.97
CA ARG A 180 12.05 -14.33 -2.14
C ARG A 180 10.63 -14.30 -2.68
N THR A 181 10.10 -13.10 -2.83
CA THR A 181 8.78 -12.86 -3.39
C THR A 181 8.88 -12.00 -4.63
N THR A 182 8.20 -12.41 -5.69
CA THR A 182 8.05 -11.63 -6.92
C THR A 182 6.58 -11.31 -7.09
N SER A 183 6.25 -10.04 -7.23
CA SER A 183 4.87 -9.59 -7.42
C SER A 183 4.74 -8.64 -8.61
N TYR A 184 3.61 -8.74 -9.30
CA TYR A 184 3.16 -7.81 -10.32
C TYR A 184 1.73 -7.39 -9.98
N ALA A 185 1.45 -6.11 -10.00
CA ALA A 185 0.08 -5.63 -9.86
C ALA A 185 -0.21 -4.59 -10.94
N THR A 186 -1.31 -4.79 -11.65
CA THR A 186 -1.82 -3.88 -12.67
C THR A 186 -3.21 -3.43 -12.27
N ALA A 187 -3.48 -2.13 -12.30
CA ALA A 187 -4.81 -1.60 -12.12
C ALA A 187 -5.16 -0.63 -13.25
N LEU A 188 -6.31 -0.88 -13.86
CA LEU A 188 -6.97 0.02 -14.79
C LEU A 188 -8.16 0.63 -14.08
N ASN A 189 -8.22 1.96 -14.04
CA ASN A 189 -9.28 2.70 -13.38
C ASN A 189 -9.97 3.60 -14.39
N GLY A 190 -11.28 3.62 -14.36
CA GLY A 190 -12.11 4.52 -15.16
C GLY A 190 -13.16 5.16 -14.28
N SER A 191 -13.25 6.49 -14.28
CA SER A 191 -14.32 7.21 -13.59
C SER A 191 -15.13 8.02 -14.58
N TYR A 192 -16.43 7.80 -14.59
CA TYR A 192 -17.38 8.51 -15.46
C TYR A 192 -18.24 9.45 -14.63
N ALA A 193 -18.18 10.75 -14.92
CA ALA A 193 -19.02 11.75 -14.29
C ALA A 193 -20.39 11.80 -14.96
N MET A 194 -21.38 11.10 -14.40
CA MET A 194 -22.75 11.07 -14.93
C MET A 194 -23.43 12.44 -14.81
N ASN A 195 -23.21 13.11 -13.68
CA ASN A 195 -23.64 14.49 -13.43
C ASN A 195 -22.84 15.07 -12.25
N SER A 196 -23.19 16.28 -11.77
CA SER A 196 -22.49 16.97 -10.69
C SER A 196 -22.52 16.25 -9.33
N LYS A 197 -23.38 15.23 -9.16
CA LYS A 197 -23.56 14.49 -7.91
C LYS A 197 -23.31 12.98 -8.04
N MET A 198 -23.30 12.45 -9.25
CA MET A 198 -23.19 11.01 -9.50
C MET A 198 -21.96 10.71 -10.35
N SER A 199 -21.21 9.70 -9.96
CA SER A 199 -20.16 9.11 -10.77
C SER A 199 -20.20 7.59 -10.70
N LEU A 200 -19.71 6.97 -11.77
CA LEU A 200 -19.48 5.54 -11.88
C LEU A 200 -17.98 5.31 -11.95
N ASP A 201 -17.43 4.55 -11.01
CA ASP A 201 -16.03 4.17 -11.02
C ASP A 201 -15.92 2.68 -11.37
N LEU A 202 -15.13 2.38 -12.39
CA LEU A 202 -14.86 1.04 -12.88
C LEU A 202 -13.38 0.71 -12.60
N THR A 203 -13.13 -0.49 -12.10
CA THR A 203 -11.76 -0.95 -11.86
C THR A 203 -11.55 -2.33 -12.43
N LEU A 204 -10.38 -2.57 -13.01
CA LEU A 204 -9.91 -3.90 -13.37
C LEU A 204 -8.51 -4.07 -12.79
N ASN A 205 -8.36 -5.06 -11.92
CA ASN A 205 -7.10 -5.36 -11.26
C ASN A 205 -6.60 -6.72 -11.71
N GLN A 206 -5.30 -6.82 -11.88
CA GLN A 206 -4.58 -8.07 -12.05
C GLN A 206 -3.43 -8.07 -11.05
N GLN A 207 -3.31 -9.15 -10.29
CA GLN A 207 -2.19 -9.38 -9.39
C GLN A 207 -1.62 -10.77 -9.60
N PHE A 208 -0.33 -10.83 -9.73
CA PHE A 208 0.44 -12.06 -9.70
C PHE A 208 1.41 -11.98 -8.52
N GLU A 209 1.50 -13.06 -7.76
CA GLU A 209 2.48 -13.18 -6.70
C GLU A 209 3.06 -14.60 -6.68
N SER A 210 4.37 -14.68 -6.54
CA SER A 210 5.13 -15.91 -6.43
C SER A 210 6.12 -15.81 -5.28
N ALA A 211 6.14 -16.81 -4.43
CA ALA A 211 7.11 -16.94 -3.36
C ALA A 211 7.94 -18.21 -3.59
N ASP A 212 9.27 -18.09 -3.47
CA ASP A 212 10.16 -19.23 -3.66
C ASP A 212 9.81 -20.38 -2.69
N GLN A 213 9.60 -21.60 -3.23
CA GLN A 213 9.22 -22.82 -2.50
C GLN A 213 7.78 -22.84 -1.92
N PHE A 214 6.97 -21.82 -2.21
CA PHE A 214 5.59 -21.71 -1.74
C PHE A 214 4.61 -21.61 -2.92
N SER A 215 3.32 -21.45 -2.59
CA SER A 215 2.29 -21.28 -3.60
C SER A 215 2.42 -19.94 -4.32
N SER A 216 2.14 -19.95 -5.61
CA SER A 216 1.98 -18.74 -6.40
C SER A 216 0.54 -18.60 -6.86
N TYR A 217 0.08 -17.36 -7.03
CA TYR A 217 -1.26 -17.10 -7.53
C TYR A 217 -1.30 -15.97 -8.55
N ASN A 218 -2.34 -16.00 -9.38
CA ASN A 218 -2.69 -14.94 -10.31
C ASN A 218 -4.16 -14.60 -10.15
N GLU A 219 -4.45 -13.40 -9.68
CA GLU A 219 -5.81 -12.89 -9.44
C GLU A 219 -6.19 -11.87 -10.51
N TRP A 220 -7.42 -11.99 -11.00
CA TRP A 220 -8.12 -10.98 -11.76
C TRP A 220 -9.37 -10.56 -11.03
N SER A 221 -9.54 -9.29 -10.78
CA SER A 221 -10.69 -8.78 -10.01
C SER A 221 -11.19 -7.44 -10.51
N THR A 222 -12.47 -7.19 -10.25
CA THR A 222 -13.12 -5.89 -10.45
C THR A 222 -13.92 -5.54 -9.21
N LEU A 223 -14.01 -4.24 -8.92
CA LEU A 223 -14.91 -3.68 -7.92
C LEU A 223 -15.38 -2.31 -8.40
N ASP A 224 -16.60 -2.27 -8.88
CA ASP A 224 -17.18 -1.11 -9.51
C ASP A 224 -18.10 -0.38 -8.52
N TRP A 225 -18.05 0.95 -8.53
CA TRP A 225 -18.76 1.77 -7.56
C TRP A 225 -19.69 2.76 -8.23
N LEU A 226 -20.93 2.80 -7.77
CA LEU A 226 -21.86 3.89 -8.03
C LEU A 226 -21.81 4.86 -6.87
N ASN A 227 -21.32 6.07 -7.11
CA ASN A 227 -21.15 7.11 -6.09
C ASN A 227 -22.26 8.13 -6.18
N TYR A 228 -22.76 8.59 -5.03
CA TYR A 228 -23.71 9.68 -4.93
C TYR A 228 -23.31 10.67 -3.85
N GLN A 229 -23.20 11.95 -4.23
CA GLN A 229 -22.89 13.04 -3.31
C GLN A 229 -24.19 13.70 -2.81
N PHE A 230 -24.58 13.37 -1.57
CA PHE A 230 -25.77 13.96 -0.94
C PHE A 230 -25.54 15.44 -0.60
N TRP A 231 -24.41 15.72 0.04
CA TRP A 231 -23.97 17.07 0.42
C TRP A 231 -22.49 17.27 0.07
N PRO A 232 -22.00 18.51 0.05
CA PRO A 232 -20.59 18.77 -0.29
C PRO A 232 -19.55 18.03 0.57
N ARG A 233 -19.95 17.62 1.79
CA ARG A 233 -19.09 16.93 2.75
C ARG A 233 -19.49 15.48 3.02
N PHE A 234 -20.52 14.97 2.35
CA PHE A 234 -21.02 13.62 2.57
C PHE A 234 -21.38 12.95 1.25
N SER A 235 -20.81 11.77 1.04
CA SER A 235 -21.15 10.90 -0.08
C SER A 235 -21.32 9.46 0.39
N ALA A 236 -22.16 8.72 -0.31
CA ALA A 236 -22.30 7.30 -0.14
C ALA A 236 -22.19 6.60 -1.51
N SER A 237 -21.74 5.37 -1.48
CA SER A 237 -21.52 4.57 -2.68
C SER A 237 -21.97 3.15 -2.47
N LEU A 238 -22.44 2.53 -3.56
CA LEU A 238 -22.69 1.09 -3.61
C LEU A 238 -21.69 0.46 -4.56
N GLY A 239 -21.06 -0.62 -4.13
CA GLY A 239 -20.05 -1.34 -4.88
C GLY A 239 -20.44 -2.78 -5.12
N MET A 240 -20.12 -3.26 -6.30
CA MET A 240 -20.27 -4.64 -6.72
C MET A 240 -19.02 -5.08 -7.46
N GLY A 241 -18.53 -6.29 -7.14
CA GLY A 241 -17.34 -6.80 -7.77
C GLY A 241 -17.21 -8.30 -7.69
N GLY A 242 -16.15 -8.81 -8.26
CA GLY A 242 -15.79 -10.21 -8.20
C GLY A 242 -14.45 -10.47 -8.86
N GLY A 243 -13.99 -11.71 -8.74
CA GLY A 243 -12.71 -12.07 -9.31
C GLY A 243 -12.53 -13.58 -9.41
N TYR A 244 -11.41 -13.90 -10.03
CA TYR A 244 -10.91 -15.25 -10.20
C TYR A 244 -9.45 -15.31 -9.79
N VAL A 245 -9.12 -16.28 -8.96
CA VAL A 245 -7.76 -16.56 -8.50
C VAL A 245 -7.36 -17.94 -8.99
N ASN A 246 -6.31 -17.98 -9.79
CA ASN A 246 -5.63 -19.22 -10.17
C ASN A 246 -4.45 -19.45 -9.25
N GLU A 247 -4.45 -20.55 -8.52
CA GLU A 247 -3.38 -20.93 -7.59
C GLU A 247 -2.59 -22.13 -8.11
N SER A 248 -1.25 -22.09 -7.96
CA SER A 248 -0.38 -23.16 -8.48
C SER A 248 -0.48 -24.47 -7.70
N SER A 249 -0.84 -24.41 -6.43
CA SER A 249 -0.77 -25.57 -5.50
C SER A 249 -2.03 -25.74 -4.67
N SER A 250 -3.08 -24.99 -4.97
CA SER A 250 -4.36 -24.99 -4.23
C SER A 250 -5.51 -24.94 -5.24
N PRO A 251 -6.76 -25.22 -4.79
CA PRO A 251 -7.93 -25.02 -5.64
C PRO A 251 -8.06 -23.60 -6.13
N ASP A 252 -8.39 -23.44 -7.41
CA ASP A 252 -8.76 -22.13 -7.95
C ASP A 252 -9.98 -21.57 -7.22
N ILE A 253 -10.06 -20.26 -7.10
CA ILE A 253 -11.08 -19.57 -6.33
C ILE A 253 -11.81 -18.59 -7.25
N THR A 254 -13.13 -18.53 -7.13
CA THR A 254 -13.92 -17.38 -7.59
C THR A 254 -14.53 -16.69 -6.41
N PHE A 255 -14.66 -15.37 -6.48
CA PHE A 255 -15.32 -14.62 -5.43
C PHE A 255 -16.23 -13.53 -6.00
N GLN A 256 -17.25 -13.19 -5.21
CA GLN A 256 -18.18 -12.11 -5.48
C GLN A 256 -18.29 -11.26 -4.23
N GLN A 257 -18.40 -9.94 -4.40
CA GLN A 257 -18.49 -9.00 -3.29
C GLN A 257 -19.53 -7.92 -3.54
N PHE A 258 -20.23 -7.55 -2.46
CA PHE A 258 -21.16 -6.44 -2.41
C PHE A 258 -20.80 -5.55 -1.23
N GLN A 259 -20.61 -4.27 -1.48
CA GLN A 259 -20.12 -3.32 -0.48
C GLN A 259 -20.91 -2.01 -0.51
N GLY A 260 -21.03 -1.39 0.65
CA GLY A 260 -21.43 0.01 0.79
C GLY A 260 -20.25 0.82 1.31
N ARG A 261 -20.14 2.08 0.89
CA ARG A 261 -19.11 3.00 1.34
C ARG A 261 -19.70 4.36 1.67
N ILE A 262 -19.21 4.97 2.76
CA ILE A 262 -19.56 6.31 3.20
C ILE A 262 -18.27 7.10 3.34
N LEU A 263 -18.24 8.30 2.76
CA LEU A 263 -17.21 9.30 2.94
C LEU A 263 -17.84 10.53 3.60
N TRP A 264 -17.37 10.87 4.78
CA TRP A 264 -17.89 12.01 5.52
C TRP A 264 -16.77 12.92 6.01
N ARG A 265 -16.76 14.14 5.52
CA ARG A 265 -15.90 15.20 6.02
C ARG A 265 -16.65 15.98 7.09
N ALA A 266 -16.62 15.46 8.34
CA ALA A 266 -17.37 16.02 9.47
C ALA A 266 -17.00 17.47 9.74
N SER A 267 -15.72 17.81 9.58
CA SER A 267 -15.19 19.18 9.64
C SER A 267 -13.98 19.28 8.69
N ASP A 268 -13.36 20.45 8.63
CA ASP A 268 -12.10 20.62 7.90
C ASP A 268 -10.92 19.89 8.56
N LYS A 269 -11.12 19.43 9.80
CA LYS A 269 -10.13 18.71 10.62
C LYS A 269 -10.41 17.24 10.79
N ILE A 270 -11.62 16.77 10.48
CA ILE A 270 -12.05 15.38 10.71
C ILE A 270 -12.65 14.84 9.43
N SER A 271 -12.09 13.74 8.94
CA SER A 271 -12.66 12.93 7.88
C SER A 271 -12.87 11.49 8.35
N LEU A 272 -13.98 10.91 7.93
CA LEU A 272 -14.38 9.54 8.19
C LEU A 272 -14.65 8.85 6.87
N GLN A 273 -14.07 7.69 6.71
CA GLN A 273 -14.40 6.76 5.64
C GLN A 273 -14.80 5.43 6.25
N LEU A 274 -15.92 4.92 5.82
CA LEU A 274 -16.41 3.59 6.19
C LEU A 274 -16.74 2.84 4.92
N ALA A 275 -16.32 1.59 4.83
CA ALA A 275 -16.74 0.64 3.82
C ALA A 275 -17.08 -0.66 4.51
N GLY A 276 -18.07 -1.38 3.98
CA GLY A 276 -18.41 -2.68 4.53
C GLY A 276 -19.35 -3.44 3.61
N GLY A 277 -19.29 -4.75 3.70
CA GLY A 277 -20.05 -5.61 2.83
C GLY A 277 -19.82 -7.10 3.11
N VAL A 278 -20.11 -7.86 2.11
CA VAL A 278 -20.00 -9.33 2.16
C VAL A 278 -19.23 -9.80 0.94
N GLU A 279 -18.35 -10.77 1.16
CA GLU A 279 -17.64 -11.49 0.11
C GLU A 279 -17.98 -12.97 0.21
N VAL A 280 -18.28 -13.58 -0.93
CA VAL A 280 -18.57 -15.01 -1.07
C VAL A 280 -17.46 -15.62 -1.91
N LEU A 281 -16.65 -16.50 -1.32
CA LEU A 281 -15.62 -17.28 -2.01
C LEU A 281 -16.14 -18.67 -2.34
N GLN A 282 -15.84 -19.14 -3.54
CA GLN A 282 -16.14 -20.49 -4.00
C GLN A 282 -14.84 -21.16 -4.48
N PHE A 283 -14.54 -22.31 -3.88
CA PHE A 283 -13.44 -23.16 -4.29
C PHE A 283 -13.88 -24.05 -5.45
N LEU A 284 -13.19 -24.00 -6.57
CA LEU A 284 -13.58 -24.71 -7.80
C LEU A 284 -13.26 -26.21 -7.75
N SER A 285 -12.42 -26.62 -6.80
CA SER A 285 -12.07 -28.02 -6.55
C SER A 285 -11.81 -28.24 -5.05
N GLY A 286 -11.41 -29.46 -4.64
CA GLY A 286 -11.03 -29.75 -3.25
C GLY A 286 -12.20 -29.99 -2.28
N GLY A 287 -13.44 -29.75 -2.70
CA GLY A 287 -14.65 -30.10 -1.93
C GLY A 287 -14.92 -29.26 -0.68
N ALA A 288 -14.18 -28.14 -0.48
CA ALA A 288 -14.49 -27.23 0.61
C ALA A 288 -15.80 -26.46 0.34
N ALA A 289 -16.54 -26.17 1.41
CA ALA A 289 -17.76 -25.37 1.31
C ALA A 289 -17.42 -23.90 0.96
N PRO A 290 -18.34 -23.20 0.26
CA PRO A 290 -18.17 -21.77 0.05
C PRO A 290 -18.04 -21.02 1.37
N LEU A 291 -17.15 -20.01 1.40
CA LEU A 291 -16.95 -19.13 2.54
C LEU A 291 -17.71 -17.82 2.31
N VAL A 292 -18.49 -17.42 3.31
CA VAL A 292 -19.19 -16.13 3.33
C VAL A 292 -18.55 -15.27 4.40
N ASN A 293 -17.83 -14.26 3.98
CA ASN A 293 -17.03 -13.41 4.88
C ASN A 293 -17.57 -11.99 4.91
N PRO A 294 -17.78 -11.41 6.11
CA PRO A 294 -17.92 -9.98 6.23
C PRO A 294 -16.56 -9.31 5.93
N ILE A 295 -16.59 -8.30 5.09
CA ILE A 295 -15.45 -7.45 4.78
C ILE A 295 -15.75 -6.02 5.19
N PHE A 296 -14.79 -5.33 5.76
CA PHE A 296 -14.97 -3.94 6.13
C PHE A 296 -13.65 -3.16 6.13
N GLY A 297 -13.77 -1.86 5.99
CA GLY A 297 -12.71 -0.90 6.17
C GLY A 297 -13.25 0.35 6.85
N ALA A 298 -12.53 0.89 7.80
CA ALA A 298 -12.87 2.13 8.48
C ALA A 298 -11.61 2.96 8.68
N THR A 299 -11.64 4.21 8.26
CA THR A 299 -10.52 5.13 8.47
C THR A 299 -11.06 6.43 9.06
N ILE A 300 -10.46 6.87 10.16
CA ILE A 300 -10.72 8.15 10.79
C ILE A 300 -9.42 8.94 10.71
N GLN A 301 -9.48 10.13 10.13
CA GLN A 301 -8.36 11.07 10.13
C GLN A 301 -8.74 12.31 10.93
N TYR A 302 -7.83 12.74 11.79
CA TYR A 302 -7.98 13.94 12.60
C TYR A 302 -6.74 14.80 12.51
N GLN A 303 -6.90 16.02 12.00
CA GLN A 303 -5.84 17.01 11.84
C GLN A 303 -6.16 18.24 12.69
N PRO A 304 -5.89 18.21 14.02
CA PRO A 304 -6.20 19.35 14.92
C PRO A 304 -5.45 20.61 14.53
N PHE A 305 -4.20 20.45 14.06
CA PHE A 305 -3.30 21.51 13.63
C PHE A 305 -2.66 21.13 12.29
N GLU A 306 -2.15 22.11 11.55
CA GLU A 306 -1.41 21.87 10.29
C GLU A 306 -0.18 20.96 10.45
N GLN A 307 0.36 20.88 11.67
CA GLN A 307 1.58 20.15 12.02
C GLN A 307 1.33 18.79 12.65
N THR A 308 0.06 18.43 12.85
CA THR A 308 -0.34 17.21 13.56
C THR A 308 -1.41 16.49 12.77
N ARG A 309 -1.14 15.26 12.35
CA ARG A 309 -2.10 14.35 11.74
C ARG A 309 -2.16 13.07 12.56
N PHE A 310 -3.35 12.66 12.90
CA PHE A 310 -3.64 11.39 13.52
C PHE A 310 -4.59 10.61 12.65
N SER A 311 -4.32 9.32 12.41
CA SER A 311 -5.22 8.41 11.71
C SER A 311 -5.38 7.09 12.46
N VAL A 312 -6.58 6.52 12.37
CA VAL A 312 -6.88 5.16 12.81
C VAL A 312 -7.58 4.45 11.67
N THR A 313 -7.03 3.31 11.28
CA THR A 313 -7.60 2.47 10.23
C THR A 313 -7.85 1.08 10.77
N GLY A 314 -9.06 0.57 10.56
CA GLY A 314 -9.43 -0.82 10.84
C GLY A 314 -9.90 -1.50 9.57
N SER A 315 -9.54 -2.75 9.35
CA SER A 315 -9.95 -3.49 8.17
C SER A 315 -10.12 -4.99 8.43
N ARG A 316 -10.97 -5.63 7.62
CA ARG A 316 -11.05 -7.08 7.48
C ARG A 316 -11.12 -7.44 6.00
N THR A 317 -10.20 -8.30 5.58
CA THR A 317 -10.07 -8.78 4.20
C THR A 317 -9.81 -10.28 4.18
N VAL A 318 -10.04 -10.89 3.02
CA VAL A 318 -9.64 -12.27 2.73
C VAL A 318 -8.68 -12.24 1.55
N SER A 319 -7.64 -13.05 1.59
CA SER A 319 -6.63 -13.14 0.54
C SER A 319 -6.07 -14.54 0.40
N SER A 320 -5.47 -14.85 -0.74
CA SER A 320 -4.70 -16.08 -0.95
C SER A 320 -3.52 -16.17 0.01
N SER A 321 -3.09 -17.39 0.31
CA SER A 321 -1.97 -17.69 1.21
C SER A 321 -0.77 -18.22 0.44
N TYR A 322 0.44 -17.98 0.93
CA TYR A 322 1.64 -18.69 0.46
C TYR A 322 1.62 -20.18 0.81
N LEU A 323 0.86 -20.55 1.85
CA LEU A 323 0.73 -21.93 2.27
C LEU A 323 -0.30 -22.65 1.41
N GLN A 324 0.02 -23.88 1.01
CA GLN A 324 -0.86 -24.69 0.16
C GLN A 324 -2.22 -24.95 0.80
N ASN A 325 -3.26 -24.93 -0.02
CA ASN A 325 -4.63 -25.26 0.37
C ASN A 325 -5.18 -24.39 1.49
N GLN A 326 -4.78 -23.13 1.56
CA GLN A 326 -5.25 -22.18 2.58
C GLN A 326 -5.54 -20.81 1.97
N VAL A 327 -6.51 -20.11 2.56
CA VAL A 327 -6.73 -18.68 2.40
C VAL A 327 -6.54 -18.01 3.76
N THR A 328 -6.21 -16.73 3.77
CA THR A 328 -6.03 -15.95 4.99
C THR A 328 -7.19 -14.97 5.18
N GLU A 329 -7.77 -14.98 6.37
CA GLU A 329 -8.66 -13.92 6.86
C GLU A 329 -7.84 -12.98 7.73
N ASN A 330 -7.70 -11.73 7.28
CA ASN A 330 -6.92 -10.71 7.96
C ASN A 330 -7.87 -9.70 8.60
N THR A 331 -7.76 -9.47 9.91
CA THR A 331 -8.48 -8.43 10.63
C THR A 331 -7.48 -7.61 11.42
N GLY A 332 -7.44 -6.30 11.18
CA GLY A 332 -6.43 -5.47 11.83
C GLY A 332 -6.91 -4.07 12.14
N VAL A 333 -6.16 -3.41 13.01
CA VAL A 333 -6.28 -2.00 13.32
C VAL A 333 -4.89 -1.39 13.39
N THR A 334 -4.72 -0.22 12.77
CA THR A 334 -3.50 0.60 12.86
C THR A 334 -3.84 2.00 13.34
N ALA A 335 -2.92 2.61 14.06
CA ALA A 335 -3.01 3.99 14.48
C ALA A 335 -1.69 4.69 14.15
N ASP A 336 -1.78 5.84 13.49
CA ASP A 336 -0.64 6.61 13.01
C ASP A 336 -0.70 8.03 13.55
N LEU A 337 0.44 8.56 13.95
CA LEU A 337 0.63 9.95 14.34
C LEU A 337 1.81 10.54 13.57
N ASN A 338 1.53 11.57 12.77
CA ASN A 338 2.57 12.39 12.16
C ASN A 338 2.59 13.75 12.85
N GLN A 339 3.75 14.13 13.38
CA GLN A 339 3.92 15.36 14.12
C GLN A 339 5.17 16.12 13.67
N ARG A 340 5.02 17.35 13.22
CA ARG A 340 6.14 18.25 13.00
C ARG A 340 6.55 18.91 14.32
N LEU A 341 7.79 18.65 14.75
CA LEU A 341 8.37 19.17 15.98
C LEU A 341 9.35 20.30 15.67
N LEU A 342 9.31 21.37 16.48
CA LEU A 342 10.26 22.51 16.40
C LEU A 342 10.46 23.05 14.96
N GLY A 343 9.48 22.86 14.08
CA GLY A 343 9.49 23.35 12.72
C GLY A 343 10.45 22.64 11.75
N LYS A 344 11.31 21.72 12.23
CA LYS A 344 12.38 21.08 11.41
C LYS A 344 12.51 19.56 11.62
N LEU A 345 11.94 19.03 12.67
CA LEU A 345 11.92 17.60 12.98
C LEU A 345 10.53 17.06 12.68
N PHE A 346 10.47 15.85 12.18
CA PHE A 346 9.22 15.13 11.92
C PHE A 346 9.26 13.84 12.71
N LEU A 347 8.26 13.66 13.55
CA LEU A 347 8.04 12.44 14.31
C LEU A 347 6.88 11.68 13.68
N ASP A 348 7.14 10.44 13.31
CA ASP A 348 6.16 9.49 12.81
C ASP A 348 6.10 8.32 13.78
N LEU A 349 4.92 8.08 14.32
CA LEU A 349 4.63 6.92 15.16
C LEU A 349 3.50 6.12 14.52
N SER A 350 3.68 4.82 14.42
CA SER A 350 2.68 3.88 13.95
C SER A 350 2.61 2.68 14.87
N GLY A 351 1.40 2.24 15.21
CA GLY A 351 1.17 1.04 15.99
C GLY A 351 0.02 0.23 15.41
N GLY A 352 0.16 -1.08 15.34
CA GLY A 352 -0.83 -1.95 14.73
C GLY A 352 -1.02 -3.26 15.49
N TYR A 353 -2.23 -3.80 15.36
CA TYR A 353 -2.59 -5.15 15.72
C TYR A 353 -3.26 -5.81 14.53
N GLN A 354 -2.88 -7.04 14.22
CA GLN A 354 -3.47 -7.83 13.14
C GLN A 354 -3.69 -9.27 13.61
N LEU A 355 -4.88 -9.76 13.38
CA LEU A 355 -5.26 -11.15 13.54
C LEU A 355 -5.30 -11.80 12.16
N VAL A 356 -4.46 -12.81 11.94
CA VAL A 356 -4.40 -13.61 10.71
C VAL A 356 -4.91 -15.01 11.00
N LYS A 357 -5.98 -15.43 10.31
CA LYS A 357 -6.50 -16.78 10.41
C LYS A 357 -6.28 -17.51 9.09
N TYR A 358 -5.66 -18.67 9.16
CA TYR A 358 -5.46 -19.56 8.02
C TYR A 358 -6.60 -20.56 7.92
N VAL A 359 -7.39 -20.44 6.86
CA VAL A 359 -8.59 -21.27 6.62
C VAL A 359 -8.31 -22.23 5.49
N SER A 360 -8.62 -23.51 5.69
CA SER A 360 -8.41 -24.54 4.65
C SER A 360 -9.32 -24.32 3.44
N SER A 361 -8.74 -24.38 2.24
CA SER A 361 -9.46 -24.38 0.95
C SER A 361 -9.86 -25.78 0.46
N VAL A 362 -9.54 -26.82 1.24
CA VAL A 362 -9.88 -28.22 0.94
C VAL A 362 -10.60 -28.85 2.12
N ASN A 363 -11.42 -29.87 1.84
CA ASN A 363 -12.19 -30.59 2.87
C ASN A 363 -11.31 -31.59 3.64
N THR A 364 -10.27 -31.08 4.31
CA THR A 364 -9.39 -31.85 5.20
C THR A 364 -9.34 -31.19 6.57
N SER A 365 -9.24 -31.97 7.62
CA SER A 365 -9.05 -31.50 9.00
C SER A 365 -7.60 -31.05 9.21
N SER A 366 -7.16 -30.03 8.47
CA SER A 366 -5.89 -29.37 8.77
C SER A 366 -6.04 -28.46 9.99
N SER A 367 -5.05 -28.45 10.87
CA SER A 367 -5.01 -27.52 11.99
C SER A 367 -5.09 -26.10 11.48
N SER A 368 -6.09 -25.34 11.91
CA SER A 368 -6.19 -23.92 11.60
C SER A 368 -5.10 -23.19 12.38
N ARG A 369 -4.20 -22.51 11.67
CA ARG A 369 -3.23 -21.57 12.28
C ARG A 369 -3.91 -20.23 12.49
N GLN A 370 -3.59 -19.61 13.62
CA GLN A 370 -3.98 -18.24 13.93
C GLN A 370 -2.75 -17.51 14.48
N ASP A 371 -2.49 -16.32 13.94
CA ASP A 371 -1.39 -15.48 14.35
C ASP A 371 -1.94 -14.13 14.84
N ASP A 372 -1.50 -13.71 16.02
CA ASP A 372 -1.78 -12.41 16.62
C ASP A 372 -0.52 -11.55 16.52
N LEU A 373 -0.55 -10.60 15.59
CA LEU A 373 0.61 -9.78 15.27
C LEU A 373 0.48 -8.38 15.84
N TYR A 374 1.51 -7.92 16.50
CA TYR A 374 1.67 -6.56 17.03
C TYR A 374 2.85 -5.88 16.34
N THR A 375 2.64 -4.66 15.91
CA THR A 375 3.69 -3.84 15.29
C THR A 375 3.76 -2.47 15.96
N PHE A 376 4.96 -1.94 16.11
CA PHE A 376 5.18 -0.56 16.51
C PHE A 376 6.38 0.00 15.77
N ASN A 377 6.20 1.17 15.15
CA ASN A 377 7.25 1.88 14.45
C ASN A 377 7.35 3.30 14.99
N ALA A 378 8.56 3.77 15.19
CA ALA A 378 8.85 5.14 15.57
C ALA A 378 9.99 5.66 14.70
N GLN A 379 9.78 6.81 14.07
CA GLN A 379 10.77 7.46 13.24
C GLN A 379 10.87 8.94 13.59
N LEU A 380 12.09 9.41 13.78
CA LEU A 380 12.38 10.82 13.93
C LEU A 380 13.27 11.26 12.76
N SER A 381 12.76 12.13 11.91
CA SER A 381 13.43 12.55 10.69
C SER A 381 13.68 14.07 10.65
N ARG A 382 14.68 14.45 9.87
CA ARG A 382 15.04 15.83 9.62
C ARG A 382 15.58 16.01 8.21
N ALA A 383 15.13 17.07 7.53
CA ALA A 383 15.76 17.52 6.30
C ALA A 383 17.19 18.02 6.59
N PHE A 384 18.14 17.60 5.79
CA PHE A 384 19.51 18.12 5.79
C PHE A 384 19.95 18.43 4.37
N LEU A 385 20.85 19.36 4.22
CA LEU A 385 21.20 19.90 2.90
C LEU A 385 19.99 20.33 2.07
N LYS A 386 19.54 20.72 1.31
CA LYS A 386 18.28 21.11 0.65
C LYS A 386 17.44 19.94 0.16
N ARG A 387 18.03 18.74 0.00
CA ARG A 387 17.49 17.60 -0.74
C ARG A 387 17.67 16.26 -0.02
N GLY A 388 18.31 16.27 1.11
CA GLY A 388 18.57 15.09 1.90
C GLY A 388 17.64 14.99 3.10
N THR A 389 17.34 13.77 3.50
CA THR A 389 16.66 13.47 4.76
C THR A 389 17.46 12.43 5.53
N ILE A 390 17.64 12.68 6.81
CA ILE A 390 18.19 11.70 7.75
C ILE A 390 17.11 11.34 8.77
N ALA A 391 16.98 10.08 9.09
CA ALA A 391 16.06 9.63 10.11
C ALA A 391 16.72 8.58 11.01
N VAL A 392 16.28 8.56 12.26
CA VAL A 392 16.51 7.46 13.21
C VAL A 392 15.19 6.74 13.37
N LEU A 393 15.24 5.41 13.44
CA LEU A 393 14.05 4.58 13.47
C LEU A 393 14.18 3.44 14.49
N TYR A 394 13.04 3.07 15.02
CA TYR A 394 12.84 1.90 15.87
C TYR A 394 11.63 1.14 15.36
N GLN A 395 11.75 -0.17 15.24
CA GLN A 395 10.67 -1.05 14.81
C GLN A 395 10.58 -2.23 15.77
N LEU A 396 9.35 -2.57 16.16
CA LEU A 396 9.01 -3.75 16.95
C LEU A 396 7.98 -4.56 16.16
N SER A 397 8.20 -5.85 16.06
CA SER A 397 7.23 -6.81 15.53
C SER A 397 7.19 -8.01 16.48
N GLU A 398 6.00 -8.36 16.93
CA GLU A 398 5.74 -9.52 17.77
C GLU A 398 4.61 -10.34 17.15
N ASP A 399 4.83 -11.62 16.97
CA ASP A 399 3.85 -12.58 16.50
C ASP A 399 3.63 -13.67 17.54
N ASN A 400 2.37 -13.84 17.96
CA ASN A 400 1.93 -14.89 18.84
C ASN A 400 1.11 -15.90 18.02
N SER A 401 1.78 -16.92 17.50
CA SER A 401 1.16 -17.94 16.66
C SER A 401 0.60 -19.09 17.48
N SER A 402 -0.59 -19.57 17.10
CA SER A 402 -1.16 -20.80 17.63
C SER A 402 -0.39 -22.06 17.20
N GLN A 403 0.44 -21.95 16.16
CA GLN A 403 1.29 -23.02 15.67
C GLN A 403 2.68 -22.89 16.25
N ALA A 404 3.16 -23.94 16.92
CA ALA A 404 4.50 -23.95 17.51
C ALA A 404 5.59 -23.65 16.46
N GLY A 405 6.53 -22.79 16.83
CA GLY A 405 7.68 -22.43 16.01
C GLY A 405 7.50 -21.20 15.12
N TYR A 406 6.32 -20.63 15.08
CA TYR A 406 6.06 -19.42 14.29
C TYR A 406 6.04 -18.13 15.12
N SER A 407 5.90 -18.25 16.46
CA SER A 407 5.95 -17.07 17.34
C SER A 407 7.35 -16.47 17.38
N PHE A 408 7.44 -15.14 17.34
CA PHE A 408 8.69 -14.40 17.45
C PHE A 408 8.48 -13.01 18.03
N THR A 409 9.57 -12.39 18.48
CA THR A 409 9.63 -10.98 18.81
C THR A 409 10.90 -10.39 18.20
N SER A 410 10.75 -9.37 17.36
CA SER A 410 11.87 -8.70 16.68
C SER A 410 11.94 -7.23 17.04
N HIS A 411 13.12 -6.77 17.45
CA HIS A 411 13.44 -5.38 17.71
C HIS A 411 14.49 -4.90 16.72
N GLN A 412 14.23 -3.77 16.07
CA GLN A 412 15.14 -3.21 15.09
C GLN A 412 15.37 -1.74 15.40
N VAL A 413 16.61 -1.33 15.47
CA VAL A 413 17.04 0.05 15.69
C VAL A 413 17.97 0.47 14.56
N GLY A 414 17.82 1.66 14.06
CA GLY A 414 18.74 2.08 13.01
C GLY A 414 18.57 3.51 12.53
N PHE A 415 19.19 3.78 11.42
CA PHE A 415 19.08 5.07 10.76
C PHE A 415 18.98 4.90 9.25
N GLN A 416 18.42 5.91 8.61
CA GLN A 416 18.35 5.99 7.17
C GLN A 416 18.76 7.37 6.66
N ILE A 417 19.30 7.39 5.46
CA ILE A 417 19.67 8.59 4.73
C ILE A 417 19.10 8.45 3.33
N SER A 418 18.33 9.43 2.91
CA SER A 418 17.83 9.54 1.55
C SER A 418 18.20 10.89 0.95
N TYR A 419 18.32 10.91 -0.36
CA TYR A 419 18.57 12.13 -1.10
C TYR A 419 17.74 12.13 -2.37
N THR A 420 17.05 13.22 -2.66
CA THR A 420 16.24 13.37 -3.88
C THR A 420 16.75 14.56 -4.67
N TYR A 421 17.10 14.30 -5.94
CA TYR A 421 17.65 15.35 -6.81
C TYR A 421 16.55 16.24 -7.41
#